data_949472535bcd191c4ea6dd3068131718
#
_entry.id   949472535bcd191c4ea6dd3068131718
#
_cell.length_a   1.000
_cell.length_b   1.000
_cell.length_c   1.000
_cell.angle_alpha   90.00
_cell.angle_beta   90.00
_cell.angle_gamma   90.00
#
_symmetry.space_group_name_H-M   'P 1'
#
loop_
_entity.id
_entity.type
_entity.pdbx_description
1 polymer ?
#
loop_
_entity_poly.entity_id
_entity_poly.type
_entity_poly.pdbx_seq_one_letter_code
_entity_poly.pdbx_strand_id
1 'polypeptide(L)'
;LGIVAAYTAASLLFKVPQSMWRFSGFGEIKRLTLACLLAGTASAAVVMGLGLVKIPRAVLALHPVVALMGLSLVRIGYRMLYEHARAQIAGSRGDIRRALVMGAGQAARLLIAGLHRQGWTVLGLFDDDPAKQRARIAGVPVLGPLDALRGSVHPGTATHVIVALPSASFAQRRRALDIAAGTGLPVLTVPSAAELREGQARVER
;
A
#
# COMPACT_ATOMS: atom_id res chain seq x y z
N LEU A 1 8.85 -32.94 -20.28
CA LEU A 1 8.25 -31.95 -21.19
C LEU A 1 6.74 -31.84 -20.97
N GLY A 2 5.96 -32.94 -20.90
CA GLY A 2 4.49 -32.91 -20.75
C GLY A 2 3.99 -32.22 -19.47
N ILE A 3 4.63 -32.41 -18.33
CA ILE A 3 4.27 -31.76 -17.08
C ILE A 3 4.43 -30.20 -17.18
N VAL A 4 5.56 -29.77 -17.72
CA VAL A 4 5.81 -28.31 -17.92
C VAL A 4 4.76 -27.72 -18.85
N ALA A 5 4.42 -28.39 -19.94
CA ALA A 5 3.38 -27.94 -20.87
C ALA A 5 2.01 -27.83 -20.19
N ALA A 6 1.62 -28.80 -19.35
CA ALA A 6 0.36 -28.76 -18.61
C ALA A 6 0.31 -27.56 -17.63
N TYR A 7 1.38 -27.29 -16.90
CA TYR A 7 1.45 -26.13 -16.00
C TYR A 7 1.45 -24.81 -16.76
N THR A 8 2.14 -24.72 -17.90
CA THR A 8 2.13 -23.53 -18.76
C THR A 8 0.74 -23.27 -19.31
N ALA A 9 0.08 -24.30 -19.85
CA ALA A 9 -1.28 -24.19 -20.38
C ALA A 9 -2.29 -23.77 -19.30
N ALA A 10 -2.24 -24.41 -18.11
CA ALA A 10 -3.10 -24.06 -17.00
C ALA A 10 -2.84 -22.62 -16.52
N SER A 11 -1.58 -22.19 -16.43
CA SER A 11 -1.24 -20.82 -16.00
C SER A 11 -1.74 -19.77 -16.98
N LEU A 12 -1.71 -20.04 -18.28
CA LEU A 12 -2.25 -19.16 -19.31
C LEU A 12 -3.78 -19.11 -19.26
N LEU A 13 -4.44 -20.27 -19.08
CA LEU A 13 -5.90 -20.38 -18.99
C LEU A 13 -6.46 -19.53 -17.84
N PHE A 14 -5.80 -19.55 -16.69
CA PHE A 14 -6.18 -18.78 -15.51
C PHE A 14 -5.61 -17.35 -15.50
N LYS A 15 -4.98 -16.91 -16.59
CA LYS A 15 -4.36 -15.59 -16.72
C LYS A 15 -3.38 -15.26 -15.57
N VAL A 16 -2.71 -16.29 -15.04
CA VAL A 16 -1.75 -16.14 -13.94
C VAL A 16 -0.60 -15.18 -14.27
N PRO A 17 -0.03 -15.17 -15.50
CA PRO A 17 1.02 -14.22 -15.88
C PRO A 17 0.52 -12.78 -16.03
N GLN A 18 -0.79 -12.57 -16.27
CA GLN A 18 -1.40 -11.25 -16.46
C GLN A 18 -1.83 -10.62 -15.13
N SER A 19 -1.79 -11.36 -14.03
CA SER A 19 -2.10 -10.81 -12.72
C SER A 19 -0.98 -9.86 -12.28
N MET A 20 -1.37 -8.66 -11.81
CA MET A 20 -0.40 -7.70 -11.28
C MET A 20 0.27 -8.29 -10.03
N TRP A 21 1.52 -8.70 -10.16
CA TRP A 21 2.34 -9.31 -9.08
C TRP A 21 2.45 -8.42 -7.83
N ARG A 22 2.03 -7.16 -7.97
CA ARG A 22 2.06 -6.13 -6.92
C ARG A 22 0.89 -6.19 -5.94
N PHE A 23 -0.26 -6.77 -6.32
CA PHE A 23 -1.45 -6.85 -5.50
C PHE A 23 -1.84 -8.32 -5.31
N SER A 24 -1.30 -8.96 -4.26
CA SER A 24 -1.71 -10.32 -3.86
C SER A 24 -3.04 -10.25 -3.11
N GLY A 25 -4.16 -10.23 -3.83
CA GLY A 25 -5.49 -10.36 -3.26
C GLY A 25 -5.89 -11.82 -3.09
N PHE A 26 -6.89 -12.09 -2.24
CA PHE A 26 -7.44 -13.44 -1.99
C PHE A 26 -7.86 -14.14 -3.30
N GLY A 27 -8.34 -13.38 -4.29
CA GLY A 27 -8.71 -13.90 -5.61
C GLY A 27 -7.54 -14.48 -6.42
N GLU A 28 -6.32 -13.97 -6.23
CA GLU A 28 -5.14 -14.46 -6.95
C GLU A 28 -4.63 -15.77 -6.39
N ILE A 29 -4.64 -15.92 -5.04
CA ILE A 29 -4.29 -17.17 -4.38
C ILE A 29 -5.24 -18.27 -4.86
N LYS A 30 -6.54 -17.98 -4.92
CA LYS A 30 -7.55 -18.92 -5.43
C LYS A 30 -7.27 -19.34 -6.88
N ARG A 31 -6.93 -18.41 -7.78
CA ARG A 31 -6.59 -18.70 -9.18
C ARG A 31 -5.33 -19.55 -9.30
N LEU A 32 -4.30 -19.22 -8.53
CA LEU A 32 -3.05 -20.00 -8.51
C LEU A 32 -3.27 -21.41 -8.02
N THR A 33 -4.04 -21.59 -6.94
CA THR A 33 -4.39 -22.89 -6.39
C THR A 33 -5.17 -23.74 -7.41
N LEU A 34 -6.19 -23.15 -8.06
CA LEU A 34 -6.95 -23.83 -9.10
C LEU A 34 -6.08 -24.22 -10.31
N ALA A 35 -5.19 -23.34 -10.75
CA ALA A 35 -4.26 -23.64 -11.83
C ALA A 35 -3.33 -24.79 -11.49
N CYS A 36 -2.76 -24.82 -10.28
CA CYS A 36 -1.89 -25.91 -9.82
C CYS A 36 -2.65 -27.24 -9.68
N LEU A 37 -3.88 -27.21 -9.16
CA LEU A 37 -4.71 -28.43 -9.05
C LEU A 37 -5.07 -29.00 -10.42
N LEU A 38 -5.52 -28.15 -11.36
CA LEU A 38 -5.84 -28.59 -12.72
C LEU A 38 -4.61 -29.11 -13.46
N ALA A 39 -3.48 -28.41 -13.38
CA ALA A 39 -2.23 -28.88 -13.98
C ALA A 39 -1.78 -30.20 -13.38
N GLY A 40 -1.93 -30.35 -12.05
CA GLY A 40 -1.60 -31.58 -11.32
C GLY A 40 -2.45 -32.77 -11.74
N THR A 41 -3.77 -32.58 -11.81
CA THR A 41 -4.70 -33.65 -12.23
C THR A 41 -4.52 -34.01 -13.71
N ALA A 42 -4.33 -33.05 -14.59
CA ALA A 42 -4.03 -33.27 -15.99
C ALA A 42 -2.71 -34.05 -16.18
N SER A 43 -1.66 -33.65 -15.46
CA SER A 43 -0.36 -34.37 -15.49
C SER A 43 -0.49 -35.80 -14.99
N ALA A 44 -1.25 -36.02 -13.92
CA ALA A 44 -1.49 -37.37 -13.39
C ALA A 44 -2.26 -38.26 -14.39
N ALA A 45 -3.30 -37.71 -15.04
CA ALA A 45 -4.08 -38.38 -16.06
C ALA A 45 -3.22 -38.80 -17.27
N VAL A 46 -2.35 -37.88 -17.74
CA VAL A 46 -1.42 -38.16 -18.86
C VAL A 46 -0.42 -39.31 -18.47
N VAL A 47 0.18 -39.25 -17.28
CA VAL A 47 1.12 -40.26 -16.82
C VAL A 47 0.45 -41.61 -16.69
N MET A 48 -0.78 -41.67 -16.16
CA MET A 48 -1.54 -42.90 -16.02
C MET A 48 -2.01 -43.44 -17.38
N GLY A 49 -2.48 -42.55 -18.29
CA GLY A 49 -2.94 -42.94 -19.62
C GLY A 49 -1.83 -43.46 -20.54
N LEU A 50 -0.59 -42.95 -20.38
CA LEU A 50 0.58 -43.43 -21.13
C LEU A 50 1.22 -44.68 -20.53
N GLY A 51 0.67 -45.25 -19.46
CA GLY A 51 1.18 -46.47 -18.84
C GLY A 51 2.59 -46.35 -18.22
N LEU A 52 2.99 -45.12 -17.84
CA LEU A 52 4.31 -44.89 -17.21
C LEU A 52 4.32 -45.39 -15.76
N VAL A 53 4.26 -46.69 -15.60
CA VAL A 53 4.04 -47.40 -14.32
C VAL A 53 5.19 -47.22 -13.31
N LYS A 54 6.34 -46.66 -13.72
CA LYS A 54 7.52 -46.51 -12.86
C LYS A 54 7.51 -45.27 -11.95
N ILE A 55 6.49 -44.40 -12.06
CA ILE A 55 6.40 -43.18 -11.24
C ILE A 55 5.57 -43.47 -9.98
N PRO A 56 6.13 -43.30 -8.76
CA PRO A 56 5.39 -43.51 -7.52
C PRO A 56 4.17 -42.60 -7.47
N ARG A 57 3.01 -43.16 -7.10
CA ARG A 57 1.74 -42.38 -6.96
C ARG A 57 1.86 -41.19 -6.00
N ALA A 58 2.73 -41.33 -4.99
CA ALA A 58 3.04 -40.27 -4.04
C ALA A 58 3.63 -39.01 -4.74
N VAL A 59 4.47 -39.22 -5.77
CA VAL A 59 5.05 -38.11 -6.54
C VAL A 59 3.97 -37.37 -7.32
N LEU A 60 3.00 -38.10 -7.91
CA LEU A 60 1.88 -37.52 -8.64
C LEU A 60 0.95 -36.72 -7.73
N ALA A 61 0.77 -37.15 -6.49
CA ALA A 61 -0.05 -36.39 -5.52
C ALA A 61 0.68 -35.20 -4.91
N LEU A 62 2.01 -35.31 -4.71
CA LEU A 62 2.77 -34.26 -4.00
C LEU A 62 3.22 -33.11 -4.91
N HIS A 63 3.47 -33.39 -6.20
CA HIS A 63 4.02 -32.35 -7.09
C HIS A 63 3.16 -31.09 -7.27
N PRO A 64 1.82 -31.11 -7.31
CA PRO A 64 1.03 -29.89 -7.38
C PRO A 64 1.16 -29.03 -6.11
N VAL A 65 1.35 -29.66 -4.95
CA VAL A 65 1.58 -28.98 -3.68
C VAL A 65 2.94 -28.30 -3.69
N VAL A 66 3.98 -28.99 -4.13
CA VAL A 66 5.34 -28.45 -4.26
C VAL A 66 5.37 -27.31 -5.28
N ALA A 67 4.67 -27.46 -6.41
CA ALA A 67 4.55 -26.41 -7.42
C ALA A 67 3.84 -25.16 -6.86
N LEU A 68 2.74 -25.34 -6.12
CA LEU A 68 2.02 -24.25 -5.48
C LEU A 68 2.90 -23.52 -4.46
N MET A 69 3.62 -24.28 -3.62
CA MET A 69 4.56 -23.69 -2.64
C MET A 69 5.67 -22.90 -3.34
N GLY A 70 6.32 -23.49 -4.35
CA GLY A 70 7.40 -22.85 -5.10
C GLY A 70 6.95 -21.56 -5.77
N LEU A 71 5.82 -21.57 -6.48
CA LEU A 71 5.27 -20.39 -7.13
C LEU A 71 4.84 -19.32 -6.11
N SER A 72 4.33 -19.71 -4.96
CA SER A 72 3.97 -18.78 -3.88
C SER A 72 5.22 -18.13 -3.27
N LEU A 73 6.28 -18.92 -3.01
CA LEU A 73 7.55 -18.40 -2.49
C LEU A 73 8.22 -17.44 -3.47
N VAL A 74 8.23 -17.75 -4.77
CA VAL A 74 8.77 -16.83 -5.79
C VAL A 74 8.00 -15.51 -5.78
N ARG A 75 6.67 -15.54 -5.68
CA ARG A 75 5.85 -14.32 -5.62
C ARG A 75 6.11 -13.48 -4.37
N ILE A 76 6.18 -14.14 -3.21
CA ILE A 76 6.48 -13.47 -1.94
C ILE A 76 7.90 -12.86 -2.01
N GLY A 77 8.88 -13.62 -2.46
CA GLY A 77 10.26 -13.16 -2.62
C GLY A 77 10.38 -11.97 -3.56
N TYR A 78 9.73 -12.04 -4.73
CA TYR A 78 9.69 -10.91 -5.67
C TYR A 78 9.06 -9.67 -5.03
N ARG A 79 7.96 -9.83 -4.32
CA ARG A 79 7.29 -8.73 -3.63
C ARG A 79 8.20 -8.10 -2.56
N MET A 80 8.82 -8.93 -1.71
CA MET A 80 9.75 -8.45 -0.68
C MET A 80 10.95 -7.70 -1.29
N LEU A 81 11.53 -8.26 -2.37
CA LEU A 81 12.65 -7.63 -3.07
C LEU A 81 12.23 -6.31 -3.71
N TYR A 82 11.05 -6.26 -4.34
CA TYR A 82 10.52 -5.05 -4.96
C TYR A 82 10.22 -3.97 -3.91
N GLU A 83 9.61 -4.33 -2.79
CA GLU A 83 9.34 -3.41 -1.68
C GLU A 83 10.65 -2.87 -1.08
N HIS A 84 11.66 -3.74 -0.93
CA HIS A 84 12.99 -3.37 -0.43
C HIS A 84 13.73 -2.44 -1.40
N ALA A 85 13.77 -2.79 -2.69
CA ALA A 85 14.40 -1.96 -3.72
C ALA A 85 13.73 -0.59 -3.83
N ARG A 86 12.40 -0.55 -3.74
CA ARG A 86 11.65 0.71 -3.75
C ARG A 86 11.92 1.56 -2.51
N ALA A 87 12.05 0.95 -1.33
CA ALA A 87 12.41 1.66 -0.11
C ALA A 87 13.83 2.23 -0.19
N GLN A 88 14.78 1.50 -0.76
CA GLN A 88 16.15 1.98 -0.97
C GLN A 88 16.21 3.13 -2.00
N ILE A 89 15.47 3.02 -3.12
CA ILE A 89 15.41 4.08 -4.14
C ILE A 89 14.72 5.34 -3.58
N ALA A 90 13.70 5.19 -2.75
CA ALA A 90 13.04 6.30 -2.06
C ALA A 90 13.97 6.96 -1.03
N GLY A 91 14.81 6.17 -0.33
CA GLY A 91 15.81 6.67 0.60
C GLY A 91 17.05 7.28 -0.06
N SER A 92 17.42 6.83 -1.28
CA SER A 92 18.58 7.34 -2.02
C SER A 92 18.32 8.64 -2.79
N ARG A 93 17.06 8.96 -3.10
CA ARG A 93 16.70 10.30 -3.56
C ARG A 93 16.61 11.17 -2.32
N GLY A 94 17.60 11.96 -2.05
CA GLY A 94 17.82 12.84 -0.89
C GLY A 94 16.68 13.80 -0.48
N ASP A 95 15.48 13.45 -0.75
CA ASP A 95 14.26 14.16 -0.41
C ASP A 95 13.47 13.32 0.61
N ILE A 96 14.03 13.21 1.84
CA ILE A 96 13.27 12.67 2.96
C ILE A 96 12.11 13.64 3.21
N ARG A 97 10.96 13.32 2.66
CA ARG A 97 9.75 14.13 2.84
C ARG A 97 9.28 14.01 4.28
N ARG A 98 9.58 15.05 5.04
CA ARG A 98 9.20 15.17 6.45
C ARG A 98 8.03 16.13 6.57
N ALA A 99 6.89 15.64 7.06
CA ALA A 99 5.68 16.43 7.17
C ALA A 99 5.29 16.71 8.61
N LEU A 100 4.77 17.90 8.85
CA LEU A 100 3.96 18.25 10.00
C LEU A 100 2.50 18.26 9.56
N VAL A 101 1.59 17.71 10.36
CA VAL A 101 0.19 17.54 9.98
C VAL A 101 -0.70 18.36 10.91
N MET A 102 -1.59 19.16 10.35
CA MET A 102 -2.62 19.91 11.06
C MET A 102 -3.92 19.13 11.05
N GLY A 103 -4.44 18.82 12.23
CA GLY A 103 -5.55 17.93 12.51
C GLY A 103 -5.07 16.54 12.98
N ALA A 104 -5.70 16.04 14.05
CA ALA A 104 -5.43 14.73 14.66
C ALA A 104 -6.71 13.86 14.69
N GLY A 105 -7.55 14.00 13.67
CA GLY A 105 -8.78 13.24 13.50
C GLY A 105 -8.59 11.96 12.69
N GLN A 106 -9.73 11.38 12.27
CA GLN A 106 -9.77 10.17 11.45
C GLN A 106 -9.01 10.33 10.12
N ALA A 107 -9.13 11.50 9.48
CA ALA A 107 -8.43 11.81 8.25
C ALA A 107 -6.90 11.77 8.41
N ALA A 108 -6.37 12.33 9.49
CA ALA A 108 -4.95 12.30 9.80
C ALA A 108 -4.46 10.85 10.03
N ARG A 109 -5.25 10.01 10.73
CA ARG A 109 -4.91 8.60 10.95
C ARG A 109 -4.76 7.83 9.63
N LEU A 110 -5.71 7.98 8.71
CA LEU A 110 -5.66 7.34 7.39
C LEU A 110 -4.51 7.88 6.53
N LEU A 111 -4.31 9.19 6.58
CA LEU A 111 -3.24 9.87 5.87
C LEU A 111 -1.85 9.37 6.31
N ILE A 112 -1.58 9.27 7.62
CA ILE A 112 -0.31 8.79 8.17
C ILE A 112 0.00 7.37 7.66
N ALA A 113 -1.00 6.47 7.70
CA ALA A 113 -0.84 5.10 7.19
C ALA A 113 -0.51 5.05 5.69
N GLY A 114 -1.05 5.98 4.89
CA GLY A 114 -0.75 6.13 3.47
C GLY A 114 0.64 6.72 3.22
N LEU A 115 0.99 7.76 3.94
CA LEU A 115 2.25 8.49 3.83
C LEU A 115 3.46 7.61 4.17
N HIS A 116 3.41 6.83 5.26
CA HIS A 116 4.48 5.92 5.64
C HIS A 116 4.80 4.92 4.52
N ARG A 117 3.78 4.42 3.81
CA ARG A 117 3.98 3.51 2.65
C ARG A 117 4.62 4.19 1.44
N GLN A 118 4.58 5.51 1.38
CA GLN A 118 5.16 6.31 0.29
C GLN A 118 6.53 6.91 0.65
N GLY A 119 7.10 6.53 1.80
CA GLY A 119 8.41 7.02 2.23
C GLY A 119 8.40 8.41 2.89
N TRP A 120 7.22 8.88 3.33
CA TRP A 120 7.11 10.09 4.12
C TRP A 120 7.32 9.79 5.61
N THR A 121 7.95 10.71 6.30
CA THR A 121 8.06 10.71 7.76
C THR A 121 7.17 11.81 8.32
N VAL A 122 6.18 11.45 9.14
CA VAL A 122 5.35 12.44 9.86
C VAL A 122 6.00 12.69 11.21
N LEU A 123 6.44 13.93 11.43
CA LEU A 123 7.19 14.34 12.63
C LEU A 123 6.26 14.60 13.82
N GLY A 124 5.07 15.15 13.57
CA GLY A 124 4.11 15.50 14.61
C GLY A 124 2.78 15.97 14.06
N LEU A 125 1.80 16.00 14.93
CA LEU A 125 0.45 16.47 14.67
C LEU A 125 0.15 17.72 15.50
N PHE A 126 -0.73 18.58 14.99
CA PHE A 126 -1.25 19.74 15.71
C PHE A 126 -2.79 19.72 15.66
N ASP A 127 -3.44 19.89 16.80
CA ASP A 127 -4.91 19.90 16.89
C ASP A 127 -5.35 20.81 18.05
N ASP A 128 -6.38 21.61 17.81
CA ASP A 128 -6.91 22.55 18.82
C ASP A 128 -7.74 21.84 19.90
N ASP A 129 -8.12 20.57 19.70
CA ASP A 129 -8.88 19.79 20.67
C ASP A 129 -7.98 19.41 21.87
N PRO A 130 -8.28 19.93 23.09
CA PRO A 130 -7.48 19.63 24.28
C PRO A 130 -7.42 18.15 24.62
N ALA A 131 -8.47 17.39 24.28
CA ALA A 131 -8.53 15.93 24.56
C ALA A 131 -7.52 15.12 23.74
N LYS A 132 -7.03 15.68 22.64
CA LYS A 132 -6.04 15.04 21.76
C LYS A 132 -4.61 15.47 22.07
N GLN A 133 -4.42 16.56 22.79
CA GLN A 133 -3.08 17.05 23.12
C GLN A 133 -2.31 16.00 23.94
N ARG A 134 -1.02 15.84 23.64
CA ARG A 134 -0.13 14.81 24.23
C ARG A 134 -0.50 13.36 23.88
N ALA A 135 -1.57 13.13 23.10
CA ALA A 135 -1.91 11.80 22.60
C ALA A 135 -0.98 11.39 21.44
N ARG A 136 -1.01 10.12 21.09
CA ARG A 136 -0.36 9.60 19.88
C ARG A 136 -1.40 9.04 18.92
N ILE A 137 -1.41 9.53 17.71
CA ILE A 137 -2.32 9.08 16.64
C ILE A 137 -1.52 8.32 15.60
N ALA A 138 -1.84 7.04 15.38
CA ALA A 138 -1.08 6.15 14.51
C ALA A 138 0.45 6.15 14.81
N GLY A 139 0.82 6.25 16.10
CA GLY A 139 2.21 6.29 16.54
C GLY A 139 2.89 7.68 16.52
N VAL A 140 2.26 8.69 15.91
CA VAL A 140 2.78 10.07 15.81
C VAL A 140 2.24 10.91 16.97
N PRO A 141 3.09 11.69 17.69
CA PRO A 141 2.66 12.53 18.80
C PRO A 141 1.89 13.76 18.33
N VAL A 142 0.89 14.18 19.11
CA VAL A 142 0.24 15.49 19.01
C VAL A 142 1.06 16.49 19.83
N LEU A 143 1.68 17.45 19.14
CA LEU A 143 2.66 18.37 19.73
C LEU A 143 2.01 19.60 20.41
N GLY A 144 0.81 19.98 19.99
CA GLY A 144 0.08 21.11 20.56
C GLY A 144 -1.06 21.59 19.67
N PRO A 145 -1.61 22.80 19.99
CA PRO A 145 -2.63 23.43 19.18
C PRO A 145 -2.09 23.88 17.82
N LEU A 146 -2.98 24.21 16.87
CA LEU A 146 -2.61 24.62 15.51
C LEU A 146 -1.64 25.81 15.50
N ASP A 147 -1.81 26.77 16.38
CA ASP A 147 -0.96 27.97 16.47
C ASP A 147 0.50 27.66 16.87
N ALA A 148 0.74 26.56 17.58
CA ALA A 148 2.09 26.12 17.96
C ALA A 148 2.93 25.64 16.77
N LEU A 149 2.31 25.40 15.60
CA LEU A 149 3.01 24.97 14.40
C LEU A 149 4.15 25.90 14.00
N ARG A 150 3.92 27.21 14.03
CA ARG A 150 4.92 28.21 13.62
C ARG A 150 6.20 28.13 14.45
N GLY A 151 6.08 27.93 15.76
CA GLY A 151 7.21 27.79 16.66
C GLY A 151 7.90 26.42 16.58
N SER A 152 7.26 25.44 15.99
CA SER A 152 7.77 24.06 15.87
C SER A 152 8.51 23.80 14.56
N VAL A 153 8.44 24.74 13.60
CA VAL A 153 9.15 24.61 12.31
C VAL A 153 10.55 25.21 12.45
N HIS A 154 11.53 24.34 12.52
CA HIS A 154 12.95 24.74 12.48
C HIS A 154 13.53 24.45 11.09
N PRO A 155 14.46 25.26 10.59
CA PRO A 155 15.11 25.03 9.31
C PRO A 155 15.67 23.60 9.22
N GLY A 156 15.29 22.87 8.16
CA GLY A 156 15.78 21.52 7.92
C GLY A 156 15.06 20.40 8.71
N THR A 157 14.11 20.70 9.60
CA THR A 157 13.37 19.66 10.32
C THR A 157 12.20 19.11 9.52
N ALA A 158 11.32 19.97 8.99
CA ALA A 158 10.19 19.61 8.16
C ALA A 158 10.36 20.13 6.74
N THR A 159 9.82 19.43 5.76
CA THR A 159 9.83 19.82 4.34
C THR A 159 8.46 20.24 3.84
N HIS A 160 7.38 19.81 4.51
CA HIS A 160 6.00 20.08 4.12
C HIS A 160 5.10 20.24 5.34
N VAL A 161 4.03 20.98 5.16
CA VAL A 161 2.88 21.01 6.08
C VAL A 161 1.67 20.41 5.37
N ILE A 162 0.93 19.52 6.05
CA ILE A 162 -0.28 18.89 5.49
C ILE A 162 -1.49 19.29 6.35
N VAL A 163 -2.50 19.91 5.75
CA VAL A 163 -3.75 20.25 6.41
C VAL A 163 -4.75 19.10 6.23
N ALA A 164 -5.01 18.33 7.29
CA ALA A 164 -5.88 17.16 7.31
C ALA A 164 -7.15 17.42 8.12
N LEU A 165 -7.92 18.44 7.73
CA LEU A 165 -9.14 18.90 8.39
C LEU A 165 -10.36 18.86 7.44
N PRO A 166 -10.73 17.70 6.86
CA PRO A 166 -11.81 17.62 5.86
C PRO A 166 -13.21 17.91 6.44
N SER A 167 -13.41 17.68 7.74
CA SER A 167 -14.68 17.90 8.43
C SER A 167 -14.77 19.24 9.15
N ALA A 168 -13.72 20.06 9.11
CA ALA A 168 -13.72 21.39 9.73
C ALA A 168 -14.57 22.38 8.94
N SER A 169 -15.09 23.40 9.62
CA SER A 169 -15.78 24.51 8.97
C SER A 169 -14.83 25.28 8.04
N PHE A 170 -15.40 26.02 7.11
CA PHE A 170 -14.63 26.84 6.18
C PHE A 170 -13.70 27.82 6.92
N ALA A 171 -14.19 28.47 7.99
CA ALA A 171 -13.41 29.39 8.79
C ALA A 171 -12.23 28.70 9.49
N GLN A 172 -12.44 27.52 10.05
CA GLN A 172 -11.38 26.74 10.70
C GLN A 172 -10.33 26.28 9.69
N ARG A 173 -10.73 25.80 8.52
CA ARG A 173 -9.79 25.42 7.46
C ARG A 173 -8.98 26.60 6.96
N ARG A 174 -9.63 27.74 6.73
CA ARG A 174 -8.96 28.97 6.30
C ARG A 174 -7.90 29.39 7.33
N ARG A 175 -8.26 29.43 8.63
CA ARG A 175 -7.29 29.71 9.69
C ARG A 175 -6.11 28.73 9.69
N ALA A 176 -6.37 27.44 9.53
CA ALA A 176 -5.32 26.43 9.45
C ALA A 176 -4.40 26.65 8.24
N LEU A 177 -4.96 26.98 7.08
CA LEU A 177 -4.18 27.31 5.89
C LEU A 177 -3.33 28.57 6.06
N ASP A 178 -3.87 29.63 6.70
CA ASP A 178 -3.13 30.85 6.98
C ASP A 178 -1.95 30.60 7.95
N ILE A 179 -2.16 29.74 8.95
CA ILE A 179 -1.08 29.30 9.87
C ILE A 179 -0.02 28.49 9.09
N ALA A 180 -0.45 27.53 8.26
CA ALA A 180 0.44 26.71 7.47
C ALA A 180 1.24 27.52 6.46
N ALA A 181 0.60 28.44 5.74
CA ALA A 181 1.25 29.35 4.79
C ALA A 181 2.31 30.23 5.46
N GLY A 182 2.05 30.65 6.70
CA GLY A 182 2.99 31.44 7.51
C GLY A 182 4.27 30.69 7.90
N THR A 183 4.37 29.38 7.65
CA THR A 183 5.61 28.60 7.90
C THR A 183 6.63 28.69 6.77
N GLY A 184 6.24 29.17 5.58
CA GLY A 184 7.09 29.22 4.39
C GLY A 184 7.33 27.84 3.75
N LEU A 185 6.76 26.76 4.28
CA LEU A 185 6.88 25.43 3.70
C LEU A 185 5.77 25.15 2.67
N PRO A 186 6.00 24.27 1.70
CA PRO A 186 4.95 23.74 0.83
C PRO A 186 3.78 23.17 1.63
N VAL A 187 2.56 23.63 1.32
CA VAL A 187 1.33 23.20 2.00
C VAL A 187 0.54 22.26 1.11
N LEU A 188 0.21 21.11 1.64
CA LEU A 188 -0.69 20.12 1.03
C LEU A 188 -2.00 20.08 1.80
N THR A 189 -3.12 19.85 1.11
CA THR A 189 -4.44 19.78 1.75
C THR A 189 -5.13 18.47 1.46
N VAL A 190 -5.83 17.93 2.46
CA VAL A 190 -6.78 16.83 2.26
C VAL A 190 -8.12 17.44 1.88
N PRO A 191 -8.67 17.12 0.70
CA PRO A 191 -9.94 17.70 0.24
C PRO A 191 -11.11 17.27 1.16
N SER A 192 -12.08 18.13 1.32
CA SER A 192 -13.35 17.83 1.98
C SER A 192 -14.24 16.96 1.09
N ALA A 193 -15.28 16.33 1.68
CA ALA A 193 -16.27 15.59 0.91
C ALA A 193 -17.03 16.46 -0.10
N ALA A 194 -17.21 17.77 0.20
CA ALA A 194 -17.84 18.72 -0.72
C ALA A 194 -16.93 19.00 -1.93
N GLU A 195 -15.66 19.29 -1.70
CA GLU A 195 -14.67 19.55 -2.76
C GLU A 195 -14.46 18.33 -3.68
N LEU A 196 -14.51 17.10 -3.10
CA LEU A 196 -14.45 15.88 -3.90
C LEU A 196 -15.66 15.72 -4.82
N ARG A 197 -16.87 16.09 -4.37
CA ARG A 197 -18.08 16.05 -5.21
C ARG A 197 -18.05 17.10 -6.31
N GLU A 198 -17.61 18.32 -6.00
CA GLU A 198 -17.45 19.37 -6.99
C GLU A 198 -16.35 19.04 -8.02
N GLY A 199 -15.25 18.42 -7.59
CA GLY A 199 -14.18 17.94 -8.47
C GLY A 199 -14.65 16.84 -9.41
N GLN A 200 -15.48 15.91 -8.97
CA GLN A 200 -16.09 14.88 -9.82
C GLN A 200 -17.05 15.49 -10.86
N ALA A 201 -17.88 16.45 -10.48
CA ALA A 201 -18.79 17.13 -11.41
C ALA A 201 -18.04 17.92 -12.51
N ARG A 202 -16.79 18.31 -12.28
CA ARG A 202 -15.96 19.00 -13.28
C ARG A 202 -15.29 18.07 -14.29
N VAL A 203 -15.09 16.80 -13.94
CA VAL A 203 -14.45 15.80 -14.82
C VAL A 203 -15.49 15.15 -15.76
N GLU A 204 -16.77 15.21 -15.44
CA GLU A 204 -17.85 14.68 -16.27
C GLU A 204 -18.40 15.65 -17.33
N ARG A 205 -17.82 16.83 -17.51
CA ARG A 205 -18.14 17.81 -18.56
C ARG A 205 -16.99 17.92 -19.56
#